data_d55941916f78b1c93fc809e07e1a9d4e
#
_entry.id   d55941916f78b1c93fc809e07e1a9d4e
#
_cell.length_a   1.000
_cell.length_b   1.000
_cell.length_c   1.000
_cell.angle_alpha   90.00
_cell.angle_beta   90.00
_cell.angle_gamma   90.00
#
_symmetry.space_group_name_H-M   'P 1'
#
loop_
_entity.id
_entity.type
_entity.pdbx_description
1 polymer ?
#
loop_
_entity_poly.entity_id
_entity_poly.type
_entity_poly.pdbx_seq_one_letter_code
_entity_poly.pdbx_strand_id
1 'polypeptide(L)'
;MTENQVEWSRKRDELVSAIKQQGFPRELGEQIAKQLGSPKAMDRMLAYLYNVKPRTAELIVDEMLAICSDIDTLSRALSEVY
;
A
#
# COMPACT_ATOMS: atom_id res chain seq x y z
N MET A 1 10.00 -4.64 20.01
CA MET A 1 9.14 -4.59 18.83
C MET A 1 8.55 -5.95 18.51
N THR A 2 7.30 -5.96 18.10
CA THR A 2 6.67 -7.18 17.65
C THR A 2 7.08 -7.50 16.21
N GLU A 3 6.91 -8.75 15.79
CA GLU A 3 7.17 -9.14 14.40
C GLU A 3 6.37 -8.31 13.40
N ASN A 4 5.12 -7.99 13.74
CA ASN A 4 4.24 -7.19 12.88
C ASN A 4 4.80 -5.78 12.67
N GLN A 5 5.36 -5.18 13.72
CA GLN A 5 5.95 -3.84 13.61
C GLN A 5 7.21 -3.84 12.75
N VAL A 6 8.03 -4.88 12.89
CA VAL A 6 9.25 -5.02 12.08
C VAL A 6 8.88 -5.21 10.61
N GLU A 7 7.92 -6.07 10.33
CA GLU A 7 7.46 -6.33 8.98
C GLU A 7 6.84 -5.08 8.37
N TRP A 8 6.01 -4.37 9.12
CA TRP A 8 5.38 -3.13 8.66
C TRP A 8 6.44 -2.09 8.28
N SER A 9 7.43 -1.89 9.15
CA SER A 9 8.50 -0.92 8.90
C SER A 9 9.31 -1.27 7.66
N ARG A 10 9.60 -2.56 7.48
CA ARG A 10 10.36 -3.05 6.33
C ARG A 10 9.57 -2.82 5.03
N LYS A 11 8.29 -3.15 5.03
CA LYS A 11 7.44 -2.94 3.86
C LYS A 11 7.24 -1.47 3.55
N ARG A 12 7.10 -0.65 4.59
CA ARG A 12 7.03 0.79 4.42
C ARG A 12 8.28 1.33 3.73
N ASP A 13 9.46 0.91 4.19
CA ASP A 13 10.71 1.35 3.62
C ASP A 13 10.85 0.93 2.16
N GLU A 14 10.47 -0.31 1.83
CA GLU A 14 10.44 -0.78 0.44
C GLU A 14 9.51 0.06 -0.41
N LEU A 15 8.32 0.34 0.10
CA LEU A 15 7.30 1.10 -0.62
C LEU A 15 7.78 2.53 -0.89
N VAL A 16 8.31 3.19 0.13
CA VAL A 16 8.86 4.54 -0.01
C VAL A 16 9.98 4.55 -1.03
N SER A 17 10.87 3.57 -0.96
CA SER A 17 11.99 3.44 -1.90
C SER A 17 11.49 3.26 -3.34
N ALA A 18 10.51 2.38 -3.55
CA ALA A 18 9.94 2.13 -4.87
C ALA A 18 9.30 3.39 -5.46
N ILE A 19 8.59 4.13 -4.63
CA ILE A 19 7.93 5.37 -5.06
C ILE A 19 8.98 6.42 -5.44
N LYS A 20 10.05 6.55 -4.65
CA LYS A 20 11.15 7.47 -4.96
C LYS A 20 11.84 7.09 -6.27
N GLN A 21 12.06 5.80 -6.49
CA GLN A 21 12.70 5.31 -7.72
C GLN A 21 11.91 5.65 -8.97
N GLN A 22 10.60 5.79 -8.83
CA GLN A 22 9.75 6.16 -9.96
C GLN A 22 9.58 7.66 -10.13
N GLY A 23 10.33 8.46 -9.36
CA GLY A 23 10.37 9.90 -9.51
C GLY A 23 9.39 10.66 -8.64
N PHE A 24 8.76 10.00 -7.68
CA PHE A 24 7.78 10.65 -6.79
C PHE A 24 8.42 11.05 -5.46
N PRO A 25 7.82 12.04 -4.76
CA PRO A 25 8.35 12.45 -3.47
C PRO A 25 8.26 11.36 -2.40
N ARG A 26 9.21 11.38 -1.48
CA ARG A 26 9.22 10.47 -0.34
C ARG A 26 7.92 10.57 0.48
N GLU A 27 7.42 11.78 0.65
CA GLU A 27 6.21 12.05 1.42
C GLU A 27 5.01 11.30 0.87
N LEU A 28 4.92 11.15 -0.43
CA LEU A 28 3.86 10.38 -1.05
C LEU A 28 3.92 8.93 -0.61
N GLY A 29 5.11 8.34 -0.61
CA GLY A 29 5.30 6.96 -0.16
C GLY A 29 4.92 6.76 1.29
N GLU A 30 5.31 7.70 2.14
CA GLU A 30 4.99 7.63 3.57
C GLU A 30 3.48 7.72 3.82
N GLN A 31 2.79 8.61 3.12
CA GLN A 31 1.35 8.75 3.25
C GLN A 31 0.61 7.51 2.75
N ILE A 32 1.05 6.95 1.64
CA ILE A 32 0.44 5.74 1.09
C ILE A 32 0.62 4.57 2.04
N ALA A 33 1.82 4.39 2.58
CA ALA A 33 2.09 3.32 3.54
C ALA A 33 1.18 3.44 4.77
N LYS A 34 1.00 4.67 5.25
CA LYS A 34 0.15 4.94 6.40
C LYS A 34 -1.32 4.61 6.10
N GLN A 35 -1.81 4.96 4.92
CA GLN A 35 -3.18 4.69 4.53
C GLN A 35 -3.44 3.21 4.30
N LEU A 36 -2.48 2.50 3.71
CA LEU A 36 -2.60 1.06 3.50
C LEU A 36 -2.64 0.28 4.82
N GLY A 37 -1.81 0.69 5.77
CA GLY A 37 -1.89 0.24 7.15
C GLY A 37 -1.41 -1.16 7.47
N SER A 38 -1.20 -2.03 6.48
CA SER A 38 -0.76 -3.40 6.74
C SER A 38 0.32 -3.83 5.74
N PRO A 39 1.21 -4.75 6.13
CA PRO A 39 2.21 -5.28 5.21
C PRO A 39 1.61 -5.93 3.97
N LYS A 40 0.49 -6.61 4.12
CA LYS A 40 -0.18 -7.27 3.01
C LYS A 40 -0.68 -6.27 1.97
N ALA A 41 -1.27 -5.16 2.42
CA ALA A 41 -1.72 -4.10 1.53
C ALA A 41 -0.53 -3.42 0.84
N MET A 42 0.57 -3.24 1.56
CA MET A 42 1.78 -2.68 0.98
C MET A 42 2.39 -3.59 -0.08
N ASP A 43 2.35 -4.91 0.13
CA ASP A 43 2.79 -5.88 -0.89
C ASP A 43 1.99 -5.73 -2.18
N ARG A 44 0.68 -5.56 -2.08
CA ARG A 44 -0.16 -5.36 -3.26
C ARG A 44 0.21 -4.08 -4.00
N MET A 45 0.48 -3.01 -3.27
CA MET A 45 0.92 -1.74 -3.86
C MET A 45 2.28 -1.89 -4.51
N LEU A 46 3.21 -2.60 -3.88
CA LEU A 46 4.54 -2.85 -4.45
C LEU A 46 4.44 -3.61 -5.77
N ALA A 47 3.59 -4.64 -5.82
CA ALA A 47 3.35 -5.39 -7.05
C ALA A 47 2.83 -4.47 -8.16
N TYR A 48 1.90 -3.59 -7.83
CA TYR A 48 1.38 -2.61 -8.78
C TYR A 48 2.48 -1.68 -9.29
N LEU A 49 3.30 -1.15 -8.40
CA LEU A 49 4.37 -0.24 -8.76
C LEU A 49 5.38 -0.90 -9.71
N TYR A 50 5.74 -2.16 -9.45
CA TYR A 50 6.72 -2.86 -10.25
C TYR A 50 6.16 -3.34 -11.60
N ASN A 51 4.89 -3.71 -11.64
CA ASN A 51 4.27 -4.28 -12.85
C ASN A 51 3.69 -3.21 -13.77
N VAL A 52 3.06 -2.19 -13.22
CA VAL A 52 2.36 -1.17 -13.99
C VAL A 52 3.24 0.06 -14.21
N LYS A 53 4.08 0.40 -13.25
CA LYS A 53 4.95 1.58 -13.26
C LYS A 53 4.15 2.85 -13.56
N PRO A 54 3.24 3.23 -12.64
CA PRO A 54 2.36 4.38 -12.86
C PRO A 54 3.16 5.66 -13.09
N ARG A 55 2.66 6.51 -13.99
CA ARG A 55 3.34 7.75 -14.35
C ARG A 55 2.94 8.94 -13.52
N THR A 56 1.79 8.86 -12.85
CA THR A 56 1.27 9.97 -12.05
C THR A 56 0.97 9.52 -10.63
N ALA A 57 1.03 10.48 -9.69
CA ALA A 57 0.66 10.23 -8.31
C ALA A 57 -0.81 9.84 -8.19
N GLU A 58 -1.66 10.38 -9.06
CA GLU A 58 -3.09 10.07 -9.06
C GLU A 58 -3.35 8.59 -9.28
N LEU A 59 -2.62 7.95 -10.19
CA LEU A 59 -2.75 6.52 -10.43
C LEU A 59 -2.37 5.71 -9.20
N ILE A 60 -1.34 6.14 -8.49
CA ILE A 60 -0.90 5.47 -7.26
C ILE A 60 -1.98 5.60 -6.19
N VAL A 61 -2.53 6.79 -6.01
CA VAL A 61 -3.59 7.03 -5.02
C VAL A 61 -4.84 6.23 -5.37
N ASP A 62 -5.22 6.18 -6.63
CA ASP A 62 -6.37 5.41 -7.08
C ASP A 62 -6.21 3.93 -6.75
N GLU A 63 -5.02 3.37 -7.01
CA GLU A 63 -4.74 1.97 -6.67
C GLU A 63 -4.77 1.75 -5.16
N MET A 64 -4.21 2.69 -4.40
CA MET A 64 -4.25 2.62 -2.94
C MET A 64 -5.70 2.54 -2.44
N LEU A 65 -6.56 3.38 -2.97
CA LEU A 65 -7.98 3.38 -2.61
C LEU A 65 -8.67 2.08 -3.00
N ALA A 66 -8.31 1.53 -4.15
CA ALA A 66 -8.84 0.24 -4.60
C ALA A 66 -8.41 -0.89 -3.67
N ILE A 67 -7.15 -0.91 -3.27
CA ILE A 67 -6.63 -1.91 -2.34
C ILE A 67 -7.35 -1.82 -0.99
N CYS A 68 -7.49 -0.63 -0.45
CA CYS A 68 -8.18 -0.41 0.82
C CYS A 68 -9.65 -0.83 0.73
N SER A 69 -10.31 -0.51 -0.37
CA SER A 69 -11.71 -0.87 -0.61
C SER A 69 -11.90 -2.38 -0.69
N ASP A 70 -10.99 -3.08 -1.38
CA ASP A 70 -11.05 -4.54 -1.49
C ASP A 70 -10.94 -5.21 -0.12
N ILE A 71 -10.01 -4.73 0.71
CA ILE A 71 -9.80 -5.27 2.05
C ILE A 71 -11.05 -5.01 2.91
N ASP A 72 -11.60 -3.80 2.84
CA ASP A 72 -12.83 -3.45 3.56
C ASP A 72 -14.01 -4.31 3.11
N THR A 73 -14.16 -4.51 1.82
CA THR A 73 -15.24 -5.32 1.25
C THR A 73 -15.17 -6.75 1.74
N LEU A 74 -13.97 -7.33 1.77
CA LEU A 74 -13.76 -8.68 2.28
C LEU A 74 -14.13 -8.76 3.76
N SER A 75 -13.73 -7.79 4.56
CA SER A 75 -14.06 -7.74 5.97
C SER A 75 -15.56 -7.64 6.21
N ARG A 76 -16.25 -6.81 5.43
CA ARG A 76 -17.69 -6.65 5.52
C ARG A 76 -18.42 -7.94 5.12
N ALA A 77 -17.99 -8.57 4.04
CA ALA A 77 -18.60 -9.82 3.59
C ALA A 77 -18.50 -10.89 4.67
N LEU A 78 -17.35 -10.97 5.35
CA LEU A 78 -17.17 -11.93 6.44
C LEU A 78 -18.06 -11.60 7.63
N SER A 79 -18.27 -10.30 7.90
CA SER A 79 -19.16 -9.86 8.99
C SER A 79 -20.64 -10.10 8.70
N GLU A 80 -21.04 -9.93 7.46
CA GLU A 80 -22.44 -10.06 7.06
C GLU A 80 -22.93 -11.50 6.97
N VAL A 81 -22.02 -12.45 6.86
CA VAL A 81 -22.36 -13.87 6.82
C VAL A 81 -22.89 -14.37 8.18
N TYR A 82 -22.63 -13.64 9.23
CA TYR A 82 -23.07 -13.96 10.57
C TYR A 82 -24.13 -13.00 11.08
#